data_806c7fa113b00f5a95d96c6b033639f4
#
_entry.id   806c7fa113b00f5a95d96c6b033639f4
#
_cell.length_a   1.000
_cell.length_b   1.000
_cell.length_c   1.000
_cell.angle_alpha   90.00
_cell.angle_beta   90.00
_cell.angle_gamma   90.00
#
_symmetry.space_group_name_H-M   'P 1'
#
loop_
_entity.id
_entity.type
_entity.pdbx_description
1 polymer ?
#
loop_
_entity_poly.entity_id
_entity_poly.type
_entity_poly.pdbx_seq_one_letter_code
_entity_poly.pdbx_strand_id
1 'polypeptide(L)'
;MNDIPRSERPGMIRERLCHALDVLHVEVRDDSHLHAGHAGARAGGGHYHVQVISDDFAGRGRLQRHRLIYDAMGDAIRDDCIHALSIEALTPAEAERPQTNRQ
;
A
#
# COMPACT_ATOMS: atom_id res chain seq x y z
N MET A 1 0.37 -17.17 15.21
CA MET A 1 1.60 -16.54 14.72
C MET A 1 1.31 -15.65 13.57
N ASN A 2 1.81 -14.45 13.63
CA ASN A 2 1.53 -13.48 12.59
C ASN A 2 2.77 -13.09 11.81
N ASP A 3 3.80 -13.92 11.92
CA ASP A 3 5.01 -13.66 11.17
C ASP A 3 4.80 -14.02 9.72
N ILE A 4 4.87 -12.99 8.88
CA ILE A 4 4.76 -13.18 7.45
C ILE A 4 6.15 -13.01 6.88
N PRO A 5 6.69 -14.04 6.23
CA PRO A 5 8.02 -13.93 5.64
C PRO A 5 8.10 -12.72 4.72
N ARG A 6 9.24 -12.05 4.75
CA ARG A 6 9.42 -10.82 3.99
C ARG A 6 9.08 -11.01 2.52
N SER A 7 9.44 -12.15 1.95
CA SER A 7 9.19 -12.42 0.54
C SER A 7 7.70 -12.55 0.22
N GLU A 8 6.88 -12.82 1.23
CA GLU A 8 5.44 -13.01 1.03
C GLU A 8 4.63 -11.76 1.33
N ARG A 9 5.28 -10.71 1.86
CA ARG A 9 4.54 -9.52 2.26
C ARG A 9 3.90 -8.77 1.09
N PRO A 10 4.57 -8.60 -0.06
CA PRO A 10 3.89 -7.95 -1.18
C PRO A 10 2.63 -8.68 -1.62
N GLY A 11 2.67 -10.00 -1.65
CA GLY A 11 1.48 -10.80 -1.99
C GLY A 11 0.38 -10.66 -0.96
N MET A 12 0.75 -10.64 0.31
CA MET A 12 -0.21 -10.45 1.39
C MET A 12 -0.88 -9.09 1.28
N ILE A 13 -0.11 -8.04 0.99
CA ILE A 13 -0.66 -6.70 0.83
C ILE A 13 -1.67 -6.68 -0.31
N ARG A 14 -1.29 -7.25 -1.46
CA ARG A 14 -2.18 -7.32 -2.60
C ARG A 14 -3.46 -8.05 -2.26
N GLU A 15 -3.35 -9.18 -1.58
CA GLU A 15 -4.50 -9.98 -1.24
C GLU A 15 -5.45 -9.24 -0.31
N ARG A 16 -4.92 -8.57 0.69
CA ARG A 16 -5.77 -7.81 1.62
C ARG A 16 -6.50 -6.68 0.90
N LEU A 17 -5.82 -6.01 -0.02
CA LEU A 17 -6.46 -4.95 -0.80
C LEU A 17 -7.58 -5.49 -1.68
N CYS A 18 -7.33 -6.61 -2.33
CA CYS A 18 -8.34 -7.21 -3.20
C CYS A 18 -9.55 -7.72 -2.43
N HIS A 19 -9.36 -8.10 -1.17
CA HIS A 19 -10.48 -8.53 -0.33
C HIS A 19 -11.31 -7.34 0.14
N ALA A 20 -10.65 -6.24 0.44
CA ALA A 20 -11.33 -5.10 1.08
C ALA A 20 -11.96 -4.15 0.08
N LEU A 21 -11.42 -4.06 -1.11
CA LEU A 21 -11.82 -3.08 -2.10
C LEU A 21 -12.08 -3.75 -3.44
N ASP A 22 -12.89 -3.09 -4.25
CA ASP A 22 -13.13 -3.53 -5.63
C ASP A 22 -12.02 -2.96 -6.51
N VAL A 23 -10.87 -3.62 -6.51
CA VAL A 23 -9.69 -3.09 -7.18
C VAL A 23 -9.66 -3.51 -8.64
N LEU A 24 -9.26 -2.56 -9.49
CA LEU A 24 -9.04 -2.81 -10.90
C LEU A 24 -7.56 -3.05 -11.19
N HIS A 25 -6.70 -2.53 -10.34
CA HIS A 25 -5.26 -2.68 -10.49
C HIS A 25 -4.59 -2.45 -9.13
N VAL A 26 -3.66 -3.32 -8.79
CA VAL A 26 -2.84 -3.17 -7.60
C VAL A 26 -1.39 -3.44 -7.98
N GLU A 27 -0.53 -2.55 -7.58
CA GLU A 27 0.91 -2.74 -7.74
C GLU A 27 1.56 -2.51 -6.38
N VAL A 28 2.42 -3.43 -5.98
CA VAL A 28 3.11 -3.35 -4.69
C VAL A 28 4.61 -3.39 -4.96
N ARG A 29 5.31 -2.41 -4.40
CA ARG A 29 6.75 -2.32 -4.54
C ARG A 29 7.38 -2.31 -3.15
N ASP A 30 8.41 -3.12 -2.98
CA ASP A 30 9.17 -3.18 -1.73
C ASP A 30 10.31 -2.19 -1.83
N ASP A 31 10.21 -1.11 -1.07
CA ASP A 31 11.23 -0.06 -1.05
C ASP A 31 12.10 -0.14 0.20
N SER A 32 12.11 -1.29 0.87
CA SER A 32 12.82 -1.42 2.14
C SER A 32 14.30 -1.12 2.02
N HIS A 33 14.90 -1.43 0.88
CA HIS A 33 16.33 -1.20 0.68
C HIS A 33 16.68 0.29 0.68
N LEU A 34 15.71 1.16 0.44
CA LEU A 34 15.94 2.61 0.44
C LEU A 34 15.98 3.17 1.85
N HIS A 35 15.61 2.37 2.84
CA HIS A 35 15.46 2.83 4.22
C HIS A 35 16.24 1.97 5.21
N ALA A 36 17.23 1.28 4.71
CA ALA A 36 18.07 0.43 5.58
C ALA A 36 18.68 1.29 6.68
N GLY A 37 18.65 0.77 7.89
CA GLY A 37 19.18 1.50 9.03
C GLY A 37 18.14 2.24 9.85
N HIS A 38 16.93 2.39 9.35
CA HIS A 38 15.85 2.98 10.13
C HIS A 38 15.39 2.01 11.21
N ALA A 39 14.74 2.55 12.23
CA ALA A 39 14.28 1.73 13.35
C ALA A 39 13.38 0.58 12.88
N GLY A 40 12.51 0.84 11.92
CA GLY A 40 11.64 -0.20 11.40
C GLY A 40 12.42 -1.33 10.75
N ALA A 41 13.52 -1.01 10.09
CA ALA A 41 14.36 -2.03 9.48
C ALA A 41 14.98 -2.93 10.54
N ARG A 42 15.38 -2.33 11.67
CA ARG A 42 15.95 -3.12 12.77
C ARG A 42 14.91 -4.04 13.41
N ALA A 43 13.65 -3.61 13.42
CA ALA A 43 12.58 -4.43 13.96
C ALA A 43 12.08 -5.48 12.97
N GLY A 44 12.59 -5.48 11.74
CA GLY A 44 12.17 -6.43 10.73
C GLY A 44 11.07 -5.94 9.82
N GLY A 45 10.62 -4.70 10.00
CA GLY A 45 9.56 -4.13 9.18
C GLY A 45 10.09 -3.61 7.86
N GLY A 46 9.20 -3.54 6.87
CA GLY A 46 9.54 -3.06 5.55
C GLY A 46 8.84 -1.76 5.20
N HIS A 47 9.34 -1.14 4.15
CA HIS A 47 8.74 0.04 3.54
C HIS A 47 8.18 -0.38 2.19
N TYR A 48 6.90 -0.14 2.01
CA TYR A 48 6.22 -0.59 0.79
C TYR A 48 5.52 0.57 0.14
N HIS A 49 5.42 0.49 -1.18
CA HIS A 49 4.65 1.45 -1.96
C HIS A 49 3.54 0.68 -2.67
N VAL A 50 2.31 1.18 -2.59
CA VAL A 50 1.19 0.57 -3.29
C VAL A 50 0.55 1.58 -4.22
N GLN A 51 0.23 1.12 -5.42
CA GLN A 51 -0.61 1.86 -6.35
C GLN A 51 -1.90 1.08 -6.50
N VAL A 52 -3.02 1.70 -6.17
CA VAL A 52 -4.32 1.04 -6.16
C VAL A 52 -5.28 1.85 -7.02
N ILE A 53 -5.89 1.19 -7.99
CA ILE A 53 -6.91 1.81 -8.83
C ILE A 53 -8.22 1.13 -8.51
N SER A 54 -9.20 1.91 -8.08
CA SER A 54 -10.48 1.37 -7.64
C SER A 54 -11.59 2.40 -7.78
N ASP A 55 -12.77 1.93 -8.20
CA ASP A 55 -13.96 2.78 -8.21
C ASP A 55 -14.38 3.17 -6.80
N ASP A 56 -13.93 2.44 -5.78
CA ASP A 56 -14.28 2.75 -4.41
C ASP A 56 -13.72 4.10 -3.95
N PHE A 57 -12.74 4.63 -4.67
CA PHE A 57 -12.16 5.91 -4.33
C PHE A 57 -12.93 7.10 -4.90
N ALA A 58 -13.94 6.85 -5.73
CA ALA A 58 -14.71 7.94 -6.33
C ALA A 58 -15.43 8.74 -5.26
N GLY A 59 -15.32 10.08 -5.36
CA GLY A 59 -15.96 10.95 -4.40
C GLY A 59 -15.27 11.04 -3.05
N ARG A 60 -14.13 10.40 -2.88
CA ARG A 60 -13.40 10.40 -1.62
C ARG A 60 -12.12 11.20 -1.75
N GLY A 61 -11.80 11.96 -0.72
CA GLY A 61 -10.56 12.71 -0.68
C GLY A 61 -9.39 11.81 -0.33
N ARG A 62 -8.20 12.40 -0.39
CA ARG A 62 -6.96 11.66 -0.18
C ARG A 62 -6.93 10.93 1.16
N LEU A 63 -7.32 11.62 2.22
CA LEU A 63 -7.30 11.02 3.56
C LEU A 63 -8.23 9.83 3.64
N GLN A 64 -9.43 9.96 3.08
CA GLN A 64 -10.39 8.87 3.12
C GLN A 64 -9.90 7.66 2.35
N ARG A 65 -9.26 7.88 1.20
CA ARG A 65 -8.72 6.78 0.41
C ARG A 65 -7.62 6.06 1.17
N HIS A 66 -6.75 6.82 1.81
CA HIS A 66 -5.67 6.23 2.60
C HIS A 66 -6.20 5.43 3.76
N ARG A 67 -7.27 5.91 4.40
CA ARG A 67 -7.88 5.17 5.51
C ARG A 67 -8.43 3.83 5.05
N LEU A 68 -9.06 3.80 3.87
CA LEU A 68 -9.55 2.54 3.35
C LEU A 68 -8.42 1.53 3.17
N ILE A 69 -7.29 2.00 2.70
CA ILE A 69 -6.15 1.12 2.46
C ILE A 69 -5.53 0.67 3.79
N TYR A 70 -5.36 1.59 4.75
CA TYR A 70 -4.85 1.21 6.05
C TYR A 70 -5.77 0.24 6.77
N ASP A 71 -7.09 0.46 6.65
CA ASP A 71 -8.04 -0.47 7.25
C ASP A 71 -7.92 -1.86 6.65
N ALA A 72 -7.64 -1.94 5.34
CA ALA A 72 -7.46 -3.22 4.68
C ALA A 72 -6.22 -3.95 5.20
N MET A 73 -5.19 -3.21 5.57
CA MET A 73 -3.96 -3.81 6.09
C MET A 73 -4.14 -4.34 7.51
N GLY A 74 -4.99 -3.67 8.29
CA GLY A 74 -5.28 -4.14 9.65
C GLY A 74 -4.04 -4.28 10.50
N ASP A 75 -3.87 -5.45 11.08
CA ASP A 75 -2.78 -5.70 12.02
C ASP A 75 -1.42 -5.88 11.36
N ALA A 76 -1.36 -5.81 10.04
CA ALA A 76 -0.06 -5.88 9.36
C ALA A 76 0.71 -4.56 9.48
N ILE A 77 0.03 -3.47 9.83
CA ILE A 77 0.71 -2.18 10.04
C ILE A 77 1.33 -2.22 11.43
N ARG A 78 2.60 -2.53 11.47
CA ARG A 78 3.36 -2.55 12.72
C ARG A 78 4.84 -2.57 12.36
N ASP A 79 5.67 -2.27 13.35
CA ASP A 79 7.09 -2.08 13.12
C ASP A 79 7.81 -3.31 12.57
N ASP A 80 7.30 -4.50 12.83
CA ASP A 80 7.97 -5.73 12.38
C ASP A 80 7.33 -6.35 11.14
N CYS A 81 6.41 -5.66 10.51
CA CYS A 81 5.81 -6.15 9.26
C CYS A 81 5.77 -5.03 8.23
N ILE A 82 4.71 -4.19 8.27
CA ILE A 82 4.67 -2.99 7.42
C ILE A 82 4.98 -1.80 8.31
N HIS A 83 6.23 -1.35 8.28
CA HIS A 83 6.65 -0.22 9.08
C HIS A 83 6.15 1.10 8.47
N ALA A 84 6.22 1.20 7.15
CA ALA A 84 5.76 2.38 6.44
C ALA A 84 5.13 1.98 5.13
N LEU A 85 4.09 2.71 4.74
CA LEU A 85 3.35 2.43 3.53
C LEU A 85 3.10 3.73 2.79
N SER A 86 3.63 3.81 1.56
CA SER A 86 3.36 4.92 0.65
C SER A 86 2.22 4.51 -0.26
N ILE A 87 1.29 5.41 -0.49
CA ILE A 87 0.05 5.07 -1.15
C ILE A 87 -0.22 6.01 -2.31
N GLU A 88 -0.54 5.42 -3.46
CA GLU A 88 -1.12 6.14 -4.58
C GLU A 88 -2.48 5.51 -4.86
N ALA A 89 -3.55 6.22 -4.52
CA ALA A 89 -4.90 5.70 -4.63
C ALA A 89 -5.66 6.51 -5.68
N LEU A 90 -6.05 5.87 -6.76
CA LEU A 90 -6.63 6.55 -7.92
C LEU A 90 -7.95 5.91 -8.31
N THR A 91 -8.87 6.73 -8.83
CA THR A 91 -10.00 6.20 -9.58
C THR A 91 -9.54 5.84 -10.98
N PRO A 92 -10.31 5.01 -11.71
CA PRO A 92 -9.94 4.71 -13.10
C PRO A 92 -9.79 5.95 -13.95
N ALA A 93 -10.65 6.94 -13.78
CA ALA A 93 -10.57 8.18 -14.55
C ALA A 93 -9.27 8.92 -14.25
N GLU A 94 -8.87 8.96 -12.99
CA GLU A 94 -7.63 9.63 -12.61
C GLU A 94 -6.41 8.89 -13.17
N ALA A 95 -6.48 7.57 -13.19
CA ALA A 95 -5.37 6.76 -13.68
C ALA A 95 -5.16 6.94 -15.18
N GLU A 96 -6.19 7.31 -15.92
CA GLU A 96 -6.10 7.51 -17.36
C GLU A 96 -5.58 8.89 -17.73
N ARG A 97 -5.45 9.79 -16.77
CA ARG A 97 -4.96 11.13 -17.07
C ARG A 97 -3.48 11.09 -17.44
N PRO A 98 -3.08 11.96 -18.36
CA PRO A 98 -1.66 12.03 -18.72
C PRO A 98 -0.82 12.35 -17.49
N GLN A 99 0.26 11.61 -17.32
CA GLN A 99 1.13 11.79 -16.16
C GLN A 99 2.09 12.96 -16.35
N THR A 100 2.17 13.50 -17.56
CA THR A 100 3.09 14.59 -17.84
C THR A 100 2.76 15.87 -17.08
N ASN A 101 1.55 15.98 -16.57
CA ASN A 101 1.15 17.15 -15.79
C ASN A 101 1.66 17.12 -14.36
N ARG A 102 2.25 16.04 -13.97
CA ARG A 102 2.73 15.88 -12.61
C ARG A 102 4.09 16.53 -12.48
N GLN A 103 4.20 17.37 -11.53
CA GLN A 103 5.45 18.07 -11.28
C GLN A 103 5.86 17.96 -9.84
#